data_4b962b8602efa9e9d372c0ad28b98fa3
#
_entry.id   4b962b8602efa9e9d372c0ad28b98fa3
#
_cell.length_a   1.000
_cell.length_b   1.000
_cell.length_c   1.000
_cell.angle_alpha   90.00
_cell.angle_beta   90.00
_cell.angle_gamma   90.00
#
_symmetry.space_group_name_H-M   'P 1'
#
loop_
_entity.id
_entity.type
_entity.pdbx_description
1 polymer ?
#
loop_
_entity_poly.entity_id
_entity_poly.type
_entity_poly.pdbx_seq_one_letter_code
_entity_poly.pdbx_strand_id
1 'polypeptide(L)'
;SVDDRPTWRVISGGSAQYVKKMMERLGDGMHLNSPVDRVVRHEDGVTVTVSGEEHHFDQVIFGCHSDQALAMLADATDKERDILGAMAYQNNDVVLHTDSSVLPDNRRAWAAWNYFIPTHSTEPVSVTYNMNILQNFHDARETFCVTLNRSRDIDPEKVIKRFEYAHPVFTLDAVAAQERYDEIGNQNRTHFCGAYWFNGFHEDGVRSALRVTEAFGVEL
;
A
#
# COMPACT_ATOMS: atom_id res chain seq x y z
N SER A 1 0.12 -12.16 21.94
CA SER A 1 -0.72 -12.58 23.08
C SER A 1 -2.18 -12.44 22.72
N VAL A 2 -3.04 -13.36 23.16
CA VAL A 2 -4.50 -13.25 22.96
C VAL A 2 -5.08 -12.19 23.89
N ASP A 3 -4.41 -11.92 24.98
CA ASP A 3 -4.87 -11.06 26.07
C ASP A 3 -4.44 -9.59 25.93
N ASP A 4 -3.41 -9.31 25.11
CA ASP A 4 -2.89 -7.96 24.86
C ASP A 4 -2.94 -7.67 23.36
N ARG A 5 -4.13 -7.39 22.86
CA ARG A 5 -4.36 -7.03 21.45
C ARG A 5 -4.30 -5.52 21.28
N PRO A 6 -3.58 -5.03 20.27
CA PRO A 6 -3.61 -3.61 19.96
C PRO A 6 -5.04 -3.16 19.62
N THR A 7 -5.42 -1.98 20.09
CA THR A 7 -6.70 -1.38 19.71
C THR A 7 -6.65 -0.95 18.25
N TRP A 8 -7.39 -1.64 17.40
CA TRP A 8 -7.56 -1.23 16.01
C TRP A 8 -8.40 0.04 15.92
N ARG A 9 -7.95 0.98 15.12
CA ARG A 9 -8.61 2.26 14.93
C ARG A 9 -8.75 2.56 13.44
N VAL A 10 -9.80 3.31 13.09
CA VAL A 10 -9.99 3.86 11.74
C VAL A 10 -10.13 5.37 11.84
N ILE A 11 -9.79 6.06 10.76
CA ILE A 11 -9.95 7.51 10.68
C ILE A 11 -11.41 7.82 10.41
N SER A 12 -12.07 8.56 11.30
CA SER A 12 -13.43 9.03 11.09
C SER A 12 -13.54 9.86 9.81
N GLY A 13 -14.44 9.47 8.91
CA GLY A 13 -14.58 10.08 7.58
C GLY A 13 -13.60 9.56 6.53
N GLY A 14 -12.81 8.51 6.86
CA GLY A 14 -11.90 7.81 5.96
C GLY A 14 -10.52 8.48 5.82
N SER A 15 -9.63 7.79 5.12
CA SER A 15 -8.22 8.20 4.96
C SER A 15 -8.05 9.55 4.25
N ALA A 16 -9.01 9.96 3.41
CA ALA A 16 -8.99 11.26 2.75
C ALA A 16 -8.86 12.45 3.73
N GLN A 17 -9.27 12.28 4.99
CA GLN A 17 -9.20 13.34 6.00
C GLN A 17 -7.75 13.71 6.34
N TYR A 18 -6.88 12.73 6.57
CA TYR A 18 -5.48 13.05 6.86
C TYR A 18 -4.70 13.42 5.60
N VAL A 19 -5.02 12.82 4.45
CA VAL A 19 -4.41 13.18 3.16
C VAL A 19 -4.62 14.66 2.88
N LYS A 20 -5.87 15.18 3.03
CA LYS A 20 -6.15 16.59 2.84
C LYS A 20 -5.29 17.49 3.72
N LYS A 21 -5.12 17.14 5.00
CA LYS A 21 -4.29 17.93 5.94
C LYS A 21 -2.79 17.90 5.58
N MET A 22 -2.29 16.76 5.08
CA MET A 22 -0.92 16.66 4.60
C MET A 22 -0.72 17.52 3.35
N MET A 23 -1.65 17.47 2.40
CA MET A 23 -1.61 18.28 1.17
C MET A 23 -1.60 19.78 1.47
N GLU A 24 -2.37 20.24 2.46
CA GLU A 24 -2.38 21.65 2.89
C GLU A 24 -1.00 22.14 3.34
N ARG A 25 -0.15 21.23 3.90
CA ARG A 25 1.22 21.56 4.33
C ARG A 25 2.23 21.55 3.20
N LEU A 26 2.05 20.70 2.19
CA LEU A 26 2.94 20.61 1.04
C LEU A 26 2.76 21.76 0.05
N GLY A 27 1.55 22.34 -0.01
CA GLY A 27 1.26 23.50 -0.84
C GLY A 27 1.68 23.31 -2.30
N ASP A 28 2.41 24.29 -2.84
CA ASP A 28 2.88 24.31 -4.24
C ASP A 28 3.99 23.29 -4.53
N GLY A 29 4.54 22.63 -3.50
CA GLY A 29 5.53 21.57 -3.68
C GLY A 29 4.93 20.24 -4.15
N MET A 30 3.60 20.15 -4.29
CA MET A 30 2.92 18.93 -4.70
C MET A 30 2.52 18.99 -6.18
N HIS A 31 3.04 18.04 -6.97
CA HIS A 31 2.74 17.90 -8.38
C HIS A 31 1.91 16.64 -8.62
N LEU A 32 0.62 16.81 -8.92
CA LEU A 32 -0.28 15.72 -9.30
C LEU A 32 -0.20 15.45 -10.80
N ASN A 33 -0.56 14.23 -11.22
CA ASN A 33 -0.50 13.79 -12.61
C ASN A 33 0.89 13.96 -13.25
N SER A 34 1.93 13.83 -12.44
CA SER A 34 3.33 13.99 -12.82
C SER A 34 4.10 12.70 -12.53
N PRO A 35 3.87 11.64 -13.32
CA PRO A 35 4.55 10.37 -13.12
C PRO A 35 6.05 10.55 -13.35
N VAL A 36 6.85 10.00 -12.44
CA VAL A 36 8.31 9.96 -12.58
C VAL A 36 8.67 8.85 -13.55
N ASP A 37 9.40 9.22 -14.62
CA ASP A 37 9.85 8.27 -15.64
C ASP A 37 11.16 7.58 -15.23
N ARG A 38 12.07 8.37 -14.62
CA ARG A 38 13.44 7.92 -14.36
C ARG A 38 14.09 8.70 -13.22
N VAL A 39 14.96 8.01 -12.48
CA VAL A 39 15.81 8.59 -11.44
C VAL A 39 17.27 8.16 -11.70
N VAL A 40 18.20 9.12 -11.69
CA VAL A 40 19.64 8.89 -11.78
C VAL A 40 20.33 9.60 -10.64
N ARG A 41 21.26 8.92 -9.96
CA ARG A 41 22.01 9.48 -8.84
C ARG A 41 23.40 9.94 -9.28
N HIS A 42 23.87 11.01 -8.68
CA HIS A 42 25.18 11.63 -8.93
C HIS A 42 25.89 11.87 -7.58
N GLU A 43 27.16 12.21 -7.62
CA GLU A 43 27.92 12.53 -6.42
C GLU A 43 27.34 13.75 -5.67
N ASP A 44 26.79 14.72 -6.39
CA ASP A 44 26.28 15.99 -5.87
C ASP A 44 24.76 16.09 -5.76
N GLY A 45 24.00 15.10 -6.28
CA GLY A 45 22.55 15.15 -6.26
C GLY A 45 21.87 13.98 -6.97
N VAL A 46 20.60 14.20 -7.28
CA VAL A 46 19.74 13.25 -7.98
C VAL A 46 19.00 13.96 -9.12
N THR A 47 19.01 13.37 -10.29
CA THR A 47 18.16 13.83 -11.43
C THR A 47 16.89 12.99 -11.47
N VAL A 48 15.75 13.66 -11.44
CA VAL A 48 14.41 13.06 -11.61
C VAL A 48 13.83 13.53 -12.92
N THR A 49 13.48 12.60 -13.80
CA THR A 49 12.85 12.89 -15.09
C THR A 49 11.34 12.71 -14.98
N VAL A 50 10.58 13.73 -15.38
CA VAL A 50 9.11 13.74 -15.41
C VAL A 50 8.65 14.23 -16.78
N SER A 51 7.95 13.41 -17.54
CA SER A 51 7.48 13.75 -18.89
C SER A 51 8.59 14.25 -19.84
N GLY A 52 9.81 13.70 -19.65
CA GLY A 52 10.99 14.07 -20.45
C GLY A 52 11.73 15.31 -19.95
N GLU A 53 11.26 16.01 -18.94
CA GLU A 53 11.94 17.13 -18.29
C GLU A 53 12.75 16.67 -17.09
N GLU A 54 13.97 17.21 -16.95
CA GLU A 54 14.87 16.85 -15.85
C GLU A 54 14.83 17.89 -14.73
N HIS A 55 14.66 17.38 -13.50
CA HIS A 55 14.68 18.16 -12.27
C HIS A 55 15.81 17.66 -11.37
N HIS A 56 16.54 18.56 -10.73
CA HIS A 56 17.68 18.22 -9.87
C HIS A 56 17.31 18.45 -8.40
N PHE A 57 17.66 17.47 -7.55
CA PHE A 57 17.40 17.49 -6.12
C PHE A 57 18.63 16.99 -5.36
N ASP A 58 18.73 17.32 -4.06
CA ASP A 58 19.78 16.81 -3.19
C ASP A 58 19.63 15.32 -2.90
N GLN A 59 18.38 14.85 -2.77
CA GLN A 59 18.03 13.47 -2.40
C GLN A 59 16.65 13.08 -2.95
N VAL A 60 16.39 11.78 -3.02
CA VAL A 60 15.10 11.21 -3.41
C VAL A 60 14.57 10.24 -2.36
N ILE A 61 13.28 10.32 -2.07
CA ILE A 61 12.56 9.38 -1.22
C ILE A 61 11.50 8.68 -2.05
N PHE A 62 11.61 7.36 -2.21
CA PHE A 62 10.60 6.55 -2.86
C PHE A 62 9.53 6.13 -1.85
N GLY A 63 8.31 6.67 -2.00
CA GLY A 63 7.14 6.30 -1.21
C GLY A 63 6.11 5.47 -2.01
N CYS A 64 6.53 4.87 -3.12
CA CYS A 64 5.74 3.98 -3.98
C CYS A 64 6.03 2.50 -3.72
N HIS A 65 5.51 1.60 -4.54
CA HIS A 65 5.84 0.17 -4.47
C HIS A 65 7.33 -0.08 -4.72
N SER A 66 7.90 -1.16 -4.13
CA SER A 66 9.31 -1.52 -4.31
C SER A 66 9.67 -1.81 -5.77
N ASP A 67 8.80 -2.51 -6.51
CA ASP A 67 8.96 -2.81 -7.93
C ASP A 67 8.93 -1.53 -8.80
N GLN A 68 8.05 -0.59 -8.47
CA GLN A 68 7.99 0.73 -9.13
C GLN A 68 9.25 1.55 -8.83
N ALA A 69 9.71 1.59 -7.58
CA ALA A 69 10.95 2.26 -7.21
C ALA A 69 12.13 1.68 -8.00
N LEU A 70 12.25 0.37 -8.06
CA LEU A 70 13.30 -0.31 -8.81
C LEU A 70 13.23 -0.03 -10.32
N ALA A 71 12.03 0.02 -10.89
CA ALA A 71 11.83 0.33 -12.31
C ALA A 71 12.26 1.76 -12.68
N MET A 72 12.06 2.73 -11.77
CA MET A 72 12.46 4.13 -11.99
C MET A 72 13.98 4.35 -11.82
N LEU A 73 14.66 3.53 -11.00
CA LEU A 73 16.10 3.64 -10.75
C LEU A 73 16.92 3.15 -11.95
N ALA A 74 17.48 4.08 -12.72
CA ALA A 74 18.26 3.74 -13.91
C ALA A 74 19.65 3.14 -13.57
N ASP A 75 20.19 3.50 -12.43
CA ASP A 75 21.51 3.13 -11.91
C ASP A 75 21.42 2.24 -10.66
N ALA A 76 20.33 1.46 -10.52
CA ALA A 76 20.14 0.59 -9.37
C ALA A 76 21.35 -0.34 -9.16
N THR A 77 21.80 -0.43 -7.93
CA THR A 77 22.86 -1.36 -7.50
C THR A 77 22.36 -2.80 -7.47
N ASP A 78 23.27 -3.77 -7.45
CA ASP A 78 22.91 -5.19 -7.33
C ASP A 78 22.15 -5.48 -6.02
N LYS A 79 22.51 -4.80 -4.92
CA LYS A 79 21.79 -4.92 -3.64
C LYS A 79 20.35 -4.38 -3.72
N GLU A 80 20.13 -3.24 -4.36
CA GLU A 80 18.81 -2.67 -4.57
C GLU A 80 17.95 -3.60 -5.46
N ARG A 81 18.53 -4.18 -6.52
CA ARG A 81 17.84 -5.16 -7.36
C ARG A 81 17.44 -6.41 -6.59
N ASP A 82 18.34 -6.93 -5.76
CA ASP A 82 18.10 -8.11 -4.96
C ASP A 82 17.05 -7.88 -3.90
N ILE A 83 17.16 -6.80 -3.12
CA ILE A 83 16.27 -6.52 -1.98
C ILE A 83 14.90 -6.03 -2.44
N LEU A 84 14.83 -5.01 -3.31
CA LEU A 84 13.55 -4.48 -3.79
C LEU A 84 12.83 -5.48 -4.72
N GLY A 85 13.59 -6.24 -5.51
CA GLY A 85 13.07 -7.26 -6.42
C GLY A 85 12.50 -8.49 -5.70
N ALA A 86 12.94 -8.79 -4.48
CA ALA A 86 12.39 -9.88 -3.67
C ALA A 86 10.95 -9.59 -3.19
N MET A 87 10.54 -8.33 -3.17
CA MET A 87 9.21 -7.88 -2.74
C MET A 87 8.27 -7.80 -3.95
N ALA A 88 7.80 -8.97 -4.42
CA ALA A 88 6.91 -9.07 -5.56
C ALA A 88 5.50 -8.54 -5.24
N TYR A 89 4.80 -8.09 -6.29
CA TYR A 89 3.40 -7.62 -6.20
C TYR A 89 2.48 -8.50 -7.02
N GLN A 90 1.27 -8.69 -6.51
CA GLN A 90 0.19 -9.40 -7.20
C GLN A 90 -0.97 -8.46 -7.45
N ASN A 91 -1.43 -8.40 -8.70
CA ASN A 91 -2.65 -7.68 -9.05
C ASN A 91 -3.87 -8.42 -8.50
N ASN A 92 -4.78 -7.67 -7.92
CA ASN A 92 -6.04 -8.16 -7.41
C ASN A 92 -7.19 -7.37 -8.05
N ASP A 93 -8.21 -8.10 -8.50
CA ASP A 93 -9.49 -7.52 -8.88
C ASP A 93 -10.25 -7.13 -7.62
N VAL A 94 -10.64 -5.86 -7.51
CA VAL A 94 -11.26 -5.28 -6.32
C VAL A 94 -12.58 -4.62 -6.69
N VAL A 95 -13.65 -5.04 -6.01
CA VAL A 95 -15.00 -4.53 -6.26
C VAL A 95 -15.58 -3.89 -5.00
N LEU A 96 -15.99 -2.63 -5.10
CA LEU A 96 -16.86 -1.97 -4.12
C LEU A 96 -18.32 -2.23 -4.52
N HIS A 97 -19.11 -2.79 -3.61
CA HIS A 97 -20.48 -3.23 -3.90
C HIS A 97 -21.36 -3.27 -2.65
N THR A 98 -22.68 -3.53 -2.85
CA THR A 98 -23.66 -3.72 -1.77
C THR A 98 -24.21 -5.14 -1.72
N ASP A 99 -23.61 -6.08 -2.44
CA ASP A 99 -24.05 -7.47 -2.44
C ASP A 99 -23.55 -8.22 -1.20
N SER A 100 -24.41 -8.44 -0.23
CA SER A 100 -24.09 -9.18 0.99
C SER A 100 -24.11 -10.70 0.83
N SER A 101 -24.48 -11.23 -0.33
CA SER A 101 -24.52 -12.70 -0.57
C SER A 101 -23.14 -13.35 -0.55
N VAL A 102 -22.07 -12.57 -0.74
CA VAL A 102 -20.68 -13.03 -0.66
C VAL A 102 -20.12 -13.12 0.78
N LEU A 103 -20.89 -12.60 1.76
CA LEU A 103 -20.58 -12.73 3.19
C LEU A 103 -21.11 -14.08 3.71
N PRO A 104 -20.69 -14.54 4.90
CA PRO A 104 -21.23 -15.76 5.51
C PRO A 104 -22.76 -15.72 5.66
N ASP A 105 -23.43 -16.85 5.40
CA ASP A 105 -24.90 -16.99 5.52
C ASP A 105 -25.40 -16.57 6.89
N ASN A 106 -24.66 -16.95 7.95
CA ASN A 106 -24.99 -16.56 9.30
C ASN A 106 -24.43 -15.16 9.61
N ARG A 107 -25.32 -14.18 9.73
CA ARG A 107 -24.94 -12.80 10.07
C ARG A 107 -24.12 -12.65 11.37
N ARG A 108 -24.25 -13.59 12.31
CA ARG A 108 -23.43 -13.59 13.54
C ARG A 108 -21.97 -13.94 13.29
N ALA A 109 -21.67 -14.54 12.13
CA ALA A 109 -20.29 -14.83 11.69
C ALA A 109 -19.67 -13.67 10.90
N TRP A 110 -20.41 -12.59 10.62
CA TRP A 110 -19.87 -11.44 9.91
C TRP A 110 -18.78 -10.76 10.74
N ALA A 111 -17.64 -10.59 10.12
CA ALA A 111 -16.50 -9.86 10.66
C ALA A 111 -16.14 -8.68 9.73
N ALA A 112 -15.26 -7.78 10.20
CA ALA A 112 -14.71 -6.73 9.36
C ALA A 112 -13.98 -7.32 8.13
N TRP A 113 -13.34 -8.49 8.29
CA TRP A 113 -12.63 -9.24 7.24
C TRP A 113 -13.19 -10.66 7.18
N ASN A 114 -13.69 -11.06 6.01
CA ASN A 114 -14.28 -12.36 5.78
C ASN A 114 -13.51 -13.05 4.65
N TYR A 115 -12.75 -14.10 4.97
CA TYR A 115 -12.02 -14.89 4.00
C TYR A 115 -12.92 -15.98 3.43
N PHE A 116 -12.91 -16.13 2.11
CA PHE A 116 -13.52 -17.25 1.40
C PHE A 116 -12.42 -18.16 0.88
N ILE A 117 -12.41 -19.40 1.35
CA ILE A 117 -11.46 -20.44 0.93
C ILE A 117 -12.26 -21.53 0.21
N PRO A 118 -12.18 -21.60 -1.12
CA PRO A 118 -12.86 -22.67 -1.87
C PRO A 118 -12.17 -24.01 -1.60
N THR A 119 -12.96 -25.08 -1.54
CA THR A 119 -12.50 -26.43 -1.16
C THR A 119 -11.46 -27.01 -2.12
N HIS A 120 -11.49 -26.61 -3.39
CA HIS A 120 -10.66 -27.17 -4.48
C HIS A 120 -10.29 -26.08 -5.50
N SER A 121 -9.56 -25.05 -5.08
CA SER A 121 -9.17 -24.00 -6.02
C SER A 121 -7.68 -23.68 -5.93
N THR A 122 -7.07 -23.43 -7.10
CA THR A 122 -5.76 -22.81 -7.27
C THR A 122 -5.87 -21.29 -7.44
N GLU A 123 -7.07 -20.75 -7.35
CA GLU A 123 -7.31 -19.30 -7.49
C GLU A 123 -6.78 -18.52 -6.28
N PRO A 124 -6.45 -17.24 -6.47
CA PRO A 124 -6.07 -16.37 -5.36
C PRO A 124 -7.12 -16.37 -4.26
N VAL A 125 -6.67 -16.27 -3.01
CA VAL A 125 -7.56 -16.17 -1.86
C VAL A 125 -8.46 -14.96 -2.01
N SER A 126 -9.76 -15.15 -1.73
CA SER A 126 -10.73 -14.06 -1.73
C SER A 126 -10.96 -13.55 -0.32
N VAL A 127 -11.01 -12.23 -0.18
CA VAL A 127 -11.40 -11.57 1.06
C VAL A 127 -12.50 -10.54 0.77
N THR A 128 -13.52 -10.53 1.63
CA THR A 128 -14.56 -9.51 1.61
C THR A 128 -14.50 -8.69 2.89
N TYR A 129 -14.22 -7.41 2.76
CA TYR A 129 -14.31 -6.45 3.86
C TYR A 129 -15.76 -6.00 4.01
N ASN A 130 -16.33 -6.17 5.20
CA ASN A 130 -17.58 -5.53 5.59
C ASN A 130 -17.27 -4.13 6.10
N MET A 131 -17.50 -3.13 5.24
CA MET A 131 -17.13 -1.75 5.52
C MET A 131 -17.98 -1.14 6.64
N ASN A 132 -19.22 -1.61 6.83
CA ASN A 132 -20.07 -1.12 7.92
C ASN A 132 -19.49 -1.46 9.28
N ILE A 133 -18.92 -2.67 9.42
CA ILE A 133 -18.21 -3.08 10.65
C ILE A 133 -16.87 -2.37 10.72
N LEU A 134 -16.10 -2.37 9.63
CA LEU A 134 -14.73 -1.85 9.61
C LEU A 134 -14.67 -0.34 9.88
N GLN A 135 -15.64 0.43 9.33
CA GLN A 135 -15.70 1.90 9.39
C GLN A 135 -16.77 2.43 10.34
N ASN A 136 -17.47 1.55 11.08
CA ASN A 136 -18.55 1.92 11.99
C ASN A 136 -19.71 2.69 11.32
N PHE A 137 -20.18 2.22 10.16
CA PHE A 137 -21.32 2.82 9.46
C PHE A 137 -22.64 2.30 10.07
N HIS A 138 -22.95 2.73 11.29
CA HIS A 138 -24.11 2.22 12.03
C HIS A 138 -25.46 2.57 11.40
N ASP A 139 -25.55 3.71 10.73
CA ASP A 139 -26.80 4.25 10.15
C ASP A 139 -26.94 3.92 8.64
N ALA A 140 -26.01 3.15 8.07
CA ALA A 140 -26.08 2.80 6.67
C ALA A 140 -27.23 1.83 6.40
N ARG A 141 -28.07 2.14 5.40
CA ARG A 141 -29.18 1.26 4.98
C ARG A 141 -28.70 0.01 4.26
N GLU A 142 -27.57 0.13 3.55
CA GLU A 142 -26.95 -0.94 2.77
C GLU A 142 -25.71 -1.47 3.49
N THR A 143 -25.37 -2.73 3.21
CA THR A 143 -24.10 -3.32 3.62
C THR A 143 -23.08 -3.05 2.53
N PHE A 144 -22.14 -2.14 2.77
CA PHE A 144 -21.04 -1.86 1.84
C PHE A 144 -19.94 -2.91 2.01
N CYS A 145 -19.55 -3.51 0.89
CA CYS A 145 -18.51 -4.51 0.83
C CYS A 145 -17.40 -4.10 -0.13
N VAL A 146 -16.17 -4.46 0.21
CA VAL A 146 -15.02 -4.44 -0.72
C VAL A 146 -14.52 -5.87 -0.83
N THR A 147 -14.63 -6.46 -2.02
CA THR A 147 -14.26 -7.85 -2.27
C THR A 147 -13.09 -7.93 -3.23
N LEU A 148 -12.10 -8.74 -2.89
CA LEU A 148 -10.93 -9.04 -3.69
C LEU A 148 -11.06 -10.44 -4.32
N ASN A 149 -10.72 -10.54 -5.60
CA ASN A 149 -10.55 -11.80 -6.36
C ASN A 149 -11.80 -12.70 -6.39
N ARG A 150 -12.99 -12.10 -6.33
CA ARG A 150 -14.28 -12.84 -6.39
C ARG A 150 -15.39 -12.05 -7.11
N SER A 151 -15.03 -11.22 -8.08
CA SER A 151 -15.96 -10.32 -8.78
C SER A 151 -17.07 -11.04 -9.54
N ARG A 152 -16.82 -12.28 -9.97
CA ARG A 152 -17.80 -13.11 -10.70
C ARG A 152 -19.01 -13.53 -9.87
N ASP A 153 -18.87 -13.59 -8.54
CA ASP A 153 -19.93 -14.02 -7.63
C ASP A 153 -20.79 -12.83 -7.13
N ILE A 154 -20.43 -11.60 -7.54
CA ILE A 154 -21.11 -10.37 -7.14
C ILE A 154 -22.17 -10.02 -8.19
N ASP A 155 -23.40 -9.77 -7.73
CA ASP A 155 -24.49 -9.27 -8.57
C ASP A 155 -24.07 -7.97 -9.27
N PRO A 156 -24.04 -7.93 -10.62
CA PRO A 156 -23.63 -6.74 -11.36
C PRO A 156 -24.43 -5.47 -11.05
N GLU A 157 -25.71 -5.62 -10.68
CA GLU A 157 -26.59 -4.48 -10.34
C GLU A 157 -26.22 -3.83 -9.00
N LYS A 158 -25.48 -4.54 -8.15
CA LYS A 158 -25.01 -4.07 -6.84
C LYS A 158 -23.59 -3.55 -6.85
N VAL A 159 -22.91 -3.58 -8.00
CA VAL A 159 -21.54 -3.07 -8.14
C VAL A 159 -21.58 -1.55 -8.18
N ILE A 160 -20.82 -0.91 -7.28
CA ILE A 160 -20.62 0.53 -7.25
C ILE A 160 -19.42 0.92 -8.09
N LYS A 161 -18.27 0.22 -7.88
CA LYS A 161 -17.03 0.51 -8.62
C LYS A 161 -16.11 -0.71 -8.65
N ARG A 162 -15.32 -0.81 -9.73
CA ARG A 162 -14.26 -1.82 -9.89
C ARG A 162 -12.90 -1.12 -9.92
N PHE A 163 -11.91 -1.79 -9.36
CA PHE A 163 -10.53 -1.36 -9.32
C PHE A 163 -9.61 -2.56 -9.59
N GLU A 164 -8.39 -2.28 -9.99
CA GLU A 164 -7.28 -3.22 -9.95
C GLU A 164 -6.23 -2.65 -9.00
N TYR A 165 -5.88 -3.39 -7.96
CA TYR A 165 -4.87 -3.00 -6.98
C TYR A 165 -3.79 -4.06 -6.87
N ALA A 166 -2.54 -3.64 -6.95
CA ALA A 166 -1.40 -4.49 -6.66
C ALA A 166 -1.10 -4.50 -5.16
N HIS A 167 -0.92 -5.68 -4.59
CA HIS A 167 -0.54 -5.85 -3.19
C HIS A 167 0.78 -6.61 -3.09
N PRO A 168 1.65 -6.28 -2.11
CA PRO A 168 2.88 -7.01 -1.88
C PRO A 168 2.57 -8.46 -1.46
N VAL A 169 3.37 -9.39 -1.97
CA VAL A 169 3.28 -10.81 -1.62
C VAL A 169 4.38 -11.13 -0.61
N PHE A 170 3.98 -11.45 0.61
CA PHE A 170 4.92 -11.78 1.69
C PHE A 170 5.42 -13.22 1.58
N THR A 171 6.37 -13.44 0.66
CA THR A 171 7.13 -14.69 0.56
C THR A 171 8.22 -14.76 1.63
N LEU A 172 8.85 -15.91 1.81
CA LEU A 172 10.01 -16.03 2.71
C LEU A 172 11.16 -15.10 2.27
N ASP A 173 11.37 -14.97 0.97
CA ASP A 173 12.39 -14.09 0.40
C ASP A 173 12.04 -12.60 0.65
N ALA A 174 10.77 -12.22 0.49
CA ALA A 174 10.33 -10.87 0.80
C ALA A 174 10.53 -10.52 2.28
N VAL A 175 10.19 -11.44 3.20
CA VAL A 175 10.40 -11.25 4.65
C VAL A 175 11.89 -11.15 4.98
N ALA A 176 12.73 -11.98 4.37
CA ALA A 176 14.18 -11.88 4.54
C ALA A 176 14.75 -10.55 4.00
N ALA A 177 14.21 -10.06 2.87
CA ALA A 177 14.59 -8.77 2.30
C ALA A 177 14.23 -7.58 3.19
N GLN A 178 13.11 -7.63 3.93
CA GLN A 178 12.72 -6.59 4.89
C GLN A 178 13.78 -6.35 5.97
N GLU A 179 14.47 -7.41 6.42
CA GLU A 179 15.52 -7.32 7.44
C GLU A 179 16.82 -6.66 6.89
N ARG A 180 16.96 -6.58 5.57
CA ARG A 180 18.13 -6.05 4.89
C ARG A 180 18.00 -4.57 4.48
N TYR A 181 17.01 -3.85 5.01
CA TYR A 181 16.78 -2.44 4.70
C TYR A 181 18.05 -1.57 4.78
N ASP A 182 18.87 -1.76 5.83
CA ASP A 182 20.04 -0.91 6.09
C ASP A 182 21.15 -1.09 5.04
N GLU A 183 21.07 -2.13 4.20
CA GLU A 183 22.01 -2.33 3.09
C GLU A 183 21.77 -1.36 1.91
N ILE A 184 20.54 -0.82 1.79
CA ILE A 184 20.14 0.07 0.70
C ILE A 184 19.50 1.38 1.19
N GLY A 185 18.93 1.37 2.39
CA GLY A 185 18.33 2.56 2.99
C GLY A 185 19.39 3.62 3.31
N ASN A 186 19.06 4.88 3.01
CA ASN A 186 19.94 6.03 3.27
C ASN A 186 21.31 5.96 2.55
N GLN A 187 21.37 5.22 1.44
CA GLN A 187 22.57 5.10 0.61
C GLN A 187 22.40 5.87 -0.70
N ASN A 188 23.48 6.37 -1.27
CA ASN A 188 23.48 7.01 -2.58
C ASN A 188 22.38 8.08 -2.75
N ARG A 189 22.16 8.92 -1.73
CA ARG A 189 21.10 9.98 -1.72
C ARG A 189 19.68 9.46 -1.92
N THR A 190 19.45 8.17 -1.63
CA THR A 190 18.20 7.49 -1.91
C THR A 190 17.63 6.85 -0.66
N HIS A 191 16.32 7.01 -0.49
CA HIS A 191 15.59 6.48 0.64
C HIS A 191 14.33 5.76 0.16
N PHE A 192 13.94 4.71 0.87
CA PHE A 192 12.77 3.89 0.53
C PHE A 192 11.84 3.81 1.73
N CYS A 193 10.57 4.16 1.54
CA CYS A 193 9.54 3.96 2.54
C CYS A 193 8.29 3.34 1.89
N GLY A 194 7.54 2.61 2.68
CA GLY A 194 6.31 1.94 2.26
C GLY A 194 5.93 0.85 3.24
N ALA A 195 4.66 0.52 3.28
CA ALA A 195 4.13 -0.50 4.19
C ALA A 195 4.70 -1.91 3.90
N TYR A 196 5.25 -2.14 2.70
CA TYR A 196 5.88 -3.39 2.30
C TYR A 196 7.15 -3.75 3.11
N TRP A 197 7.75 -2.78 3.80
CA TRP A 197 8.86 -3.03 4.72
C TRP A 197 8.44 -3.74 6.02
N PHE A 198 7.14 -3.91 6.25
CA PHE A 198 6.58 -4.58 7.42
C PHE A 198 5.37 -5.45 7.02
N ASN A 199 4.21 -5.29 7.68
CA ASN A 199 3.03 -6.15 7.46
C ASN A 199 1.99 -5.58 6.47
N GLY A 200 2.23 -4.41 5.89
CA GLY A 200 1.37 -3.83 4.87
C GLY A 200 0.22 -2.94 5.39
N PHE A 201 0.21 -2.56 6.65
CA PHE A 201 -0.79 -1.67 7.23
C PHE A 201 -0.40 -0.19 7.12
N HIS A 202 -1.35 0.72 7.32
CA HIS A 202 -1.09 2.17 7.33
C HIS A 202 -0.01 2.56 8.35
N GLU A 203 -0.06 1.98 9.55
CA GLU A 203 0.96 2.20 10.60
C GLU A 203 2.35 1.77 10.15
N ASP A 204 2.44 0.70 9.37
CA ASP A 204 3.72 0.25 8.81
C ASP A 204 4.27 1.24 7.79
N GLY A 205 3.39 1.88 7.02
CA GLY A 205 3.76 3.00 6.13
C GLY A 205 4.36 4.16 6.92
N VAL A 206 3.70 4.59 8.00
CA VAL A 206 4.19 5.64 8.90
C VAL A 206 5.53 5.24 9.52
N ARG A 207 5.62 4.04 10.08
CA ARG A 207 6.84 3.51 10.69
C ARG A 207 8.01 3.49 9.71
N SER A 208 7.78 3.10 8.46
CA SER A 208 8.82 3.10 7.43
C SER A 208 9.26 4.52 7.06
N ALA A 209 8.32 5.48 7.02
CA ALA A 209 8.63 6.87 6.76
C ALA A 209 9.45 7.50 7.90
N LEU A 210 9.13 7.17 9.16
CA LEU A 210 9.91 7.63 10.32
C LEU A 210 11.36 7.15 10.26
N ARG A 211 11.60 5.89 9.86
CA ARG A 211 12.97 5.40 9.64
C ARG A 211 13.76 6.26 8.63
N VAL A 212 13.06 6.79 7.60
CA VAL A 212 13.70 7.70 6.65
C VAL A 212 13.94 9.08 7.27
N THR A 213 12.96 9.64 8.02
CA THR A 213 13.11 10.97 8.61
C THR A 213 14.18 11.03 9.70
N GLU A 214 14.44 9.93 10.41
CA GLU A 214 15.55 9.80 11.36
C GLU A 214 16.91 10.10 10.69
N ALA A 215 17.10 9.69 9.43
CA ALA A 215 18.33 10.00 8.68
C ALA A 215 18.52 11.50 8.42
N PHE A 216 17.46 12.29 8.51
CA PHE A 216 17.48 13.75 8.39
C PHE A 216 17.46 14.45 9.76
N GLY A 217 17.57 13.71 10.87
CA GLY A 217 17.53 14.25 12.23
C GLY A 217 16.15 14.79 12.62
N VAL A 218 15.09 14.30 11.99
CA VAL A 218 13.70 14.68 12.30
C VAL A 218 13.03 13.54 13.08
N GLU A 219 12.61 13.86 14.29
CA GLU A 219 11.83 12.98 15.16
C GLU A 219 10.38 13.50 15.28
N LEU A 220 9.41 12.58 15.51
CA LEU A 220 8.01 12.93 15.79
C LEU A 220 7.78 13.14 17.27
#